data_5790a74101a911e6cd73e30b999e3622
#
_entry.id   5790a74101a911e6cd73e30b999e3622
#
_cell.length_a   1.000
_cell.length_b   1.000
_cell.length_c   1.000
_cell.angle_alpha   90.00
_cell.angle_beta   90.00
_cell.angle_gamma   90.00
#
_symmetry.space_group_name_H-M   'P 1'
#
loop_
_entity.id
_entity.type
_entity.pdbx_description
1 polymer ?
#
loop_
_entity_poly.entity_id
_entity_poly.type
_entity_poly.pdbx_seq_one_letter_code
_entity_poly.pdbx_strand_id
1 'polypeptide(L)' 'MLNHITIMGRLTRDPELRRTGSGVAVASFTVAVDRDFGGRDGGEKETDFIDCVAWRQTGEFVSKYFTKG' A
#
# COMPACT_ATOMS: atom_id res chain seq x y z
N MET A 1 10.99 17.48 11.13
CA MET A 1 9.60 17.10 11.40
C MET A 1 9.42 15.61 11.15
N LEU A 2 8.57 14.99 11.92
CA LEU A 2 8.30 13.57 11.79
C LEU A 2 6.83 13.36 11.43
N ASN A 3 6.60 12.62 10.35
CA ASN A 3 5.27 12.17 9.97
C ASN A 3 5.25 10.65 10.01
N HIS A 4 4.37 10.09 10.82
CA HIS A 4 4.26 8.65 10.94
C HIS A 4 2.80 8.23 10.99
N ILE A 5 2.43 7.34 10.08
CA ILE A 5 1.06 6.83 9.97
C ILE A 5 1.14 5.31 9.92
N THR A 6 0.28 4.66 10.67
CA THR A 6 0.17 3.20 10.64
C THR A 6 -1.19 2.81 10.08
N ILE A 7 -1.18 1.99 9.05
CA ILE A 7 -2.41 1.46 8.45
C ILE A 7 -2.27 -0.05 8.27
N MET A 8 -3.39 -0.73 8.22
CA MET A 8 -3.45 -2.15 7.92
C MET A 8 -4.48 -2.37 6.84
N GLY A 9 -4.08 -3.05 5.79
CA GLY A 9 -4.98 -3.30 4.67
C GLY A 9 -4.46 -4.39 3.75
N ARG A 10 -5.03 -4.45 2.55
CA ARG A 10 -4.67 -5.45 1.54
C ARG A 10 -4.20 -4.77 0.28
N LEU A 11 -3.23 -5.38 -0.39
CA LEU A 11 -2.82 -4.90 -1.70
C LEU A 11 -3.91 -5.18 -2.73
N THR A 12 -4.23 -4.18 -3.56
CA THR A 12 -5.25 -4.33 -4.61
C THR A 12 -4.74 -5.13 -5.79
N ARG A 13 -3.42 -5.18 -5.95
CA ARG A 13 -2.71 -5.93 -6.99
C ARG A 13 -1.28 -6.12 -6.54
N ASP A 14 -0.52 -6.91 -7.28
CA ASP A 14 0.89 -7.11 -6.97
C ASP A 14 1.65 -5.79 -7.08
N PRO A 15 2.64 -5.56 -6.19
CA PRO A 15 3.45 -4.35 -6.28
C PRO A 15 4.20 -4.28 -7.60
N GLU A 16 4.35 -3.08 -8.13
CA GLU A 16 5.12 -2.85 -9.34
C GLU A 16 6.50 -2.32 -8.96
N LEU A 17 7.53 -3.08 -9.25
CA LEU A 17 8.90 -2.67 -8.99
C LEU A 17 9.49 -1.99 -10.22
N ARG A 18 10.02 -0.80 -10.00
CA ARG A 18 10.73 -0.05 -11.04
C ARG A 18 12.07 0.40 -10.50
N ARG A 19 12.93 0.80 -11.41
CA ARG A 19 14.19 1.42 -11.03
C ARG A 19 14.28 2.80 -11.68
N THR A 20 14.78 3.76 -10.91
CA THR A 20 14.99 5.11 -11.43
C THR A 20 16.17 5.13 -12.39
N GLY A 21 16.37 6.25 -13.06
CA GLY A 21 17.52 6.41 -13.95
C GLY A 21 18.87 6.18 -13.27
N SER A 22 18.95 6.39 -11.96
CA SER A 22 20.15 6.12 -11.18
C SER A 22 20.20 4.72 -10.56
N GLY A 23 19.24 3.85 -10.92
CA GLY A 23 19.23 2.47 -10.46
C GLY A 23 18.61 2.22 -9.11
N VAL A 24 17.92 3.19 -8.54
CA VAL A 24 17.27 3.05 -7.23
C VAL A 24 15.95 2.30 -7.38
N ALA A 25 15.73 1.29 -6.55
CA ALA A 25 14.50 0.51 -6.56
C ALA A 25 13.34 1.30 -5.97
N VAL A 26 12.19 1.27 -6.66
CA VAL A 26 10.95 1.93 -6.24
C VAL A 26 9.80 0.97 -6.48
N ALA A 27 9.09 0.61 -5.43
CA ALA A 27 7.89 -0.23 -5.55
C ALA A 27 6.64 0.63 -5.36
N SER A 28 5.71 0.54 -6.30
CA SER A 28 4.43 1.23 -6.23
C SER A 28 3.33 0.22 -5.98
N PHE A 29 2.43 0.53 -5.06
CA PHE A 29 1.32 -0.36 -4.74
C PHE A 29 0.19 0.45 -4.12
N THR A 30 -1.00 -0.13 -4.12
CA THR A 30 -2.18 0.47 -3.52
C THR A 30 -2.71 -0.43 -2.42
N VAL A 31 -2.95 0.15 -1.25
CA VAL A 31 -3.49 -0.57 -0.10
C VAL A 31 -4.96 -0.22 0.05
N ALA A 32 -5.81 -1.24 0.10
CA ALA A 32 -7.22 -1.07 0.38
C ALA A 32 -7.44 -1.25 1.88
N VAL A 33 -7.95 -0.22 2.53
CA VAL A 33 -8.16 -0.19 3.97
C VAL A 33 -9.64 0.02 4.25
N ASP A 34 -10.27 -0.96 4.89
CA ASP A 34 -11.67 -0.84 5.28
C ASP A 34 -11.78 0.07 6.50
N ARG A 35 -12.78 0.97 6.48
CA ARG A 35 -13.05 1.82 7.64
C ARG A 35 -13.75 1.03 8.72
N ASP A 36 -13.28 1.17 9.96
CA ASP A 36 -13.85 0.43 11.10
C ASP A 36 -15.30 0.78 11.34
N PHE A 37 -15.71 1.99 11.02
CA PHE A 37 -17.06 2.47 11.27
C PHE A 37 -17.95 2.41 10.03
N GLY A 38 -17.43 1.95 8.92
CA GLY A 38 -18.21 1.79 7.71
C GLY A 38 -19.25 0.71 7.89
N GLY A 39 -20.49 1.00 7.48
CA GLY A 39 -21.56 0.02 7.53
C GLY A 39 -22.15 -0.26 8.89
N ARG A 40 -21.85 0.55 9.91
CA ARG A 40 -22.34 0.29 11.26
C ARG A 40 -23.86 0.34 11.38
N ASP A 41 -24.53 1.07 10.51
CA ASP A 41 -25.99 1.16 10.47
C ASP A 41 -26.60 0.20 9.43
N GLY A 42 -25.87 -0.84 9.07
CA GLY A 42 -26.31 -1.75 8.02
C GLY A 42 -26.05 -1.23 6.61
N GLY A 43 -25.40 -0.08 6.49
CA GLY A 43 -25.02 0.47 5.21
C GLY A 43 -23.79 -0.20 4.62
N GLU A 44 -23.35 0.30 3.48
CA GLU A 44 -22.17 -0.23 2.81
C GLU A 44 -20.91 0.13 3.58
N LYS A 45 -19.95 -0.79 3.58
CA LYS A 45 -18.64 -0.51 4.12
C LYS A 45 -17.90 0.42 3.17
N GLU A 46 -17.21 1.39 3.74
CA GLU A 46 -16.35 2.25 2.96
C GLU A 46 -14.92 1.72 2.99
N THR A 47 -14.26 1.83 1.86
CA THR A 47 -12.87 1.42 1.72
C THR A 47 -12.05 2.58 1.18
N ASP A 48 -10.94 2.84 1.84
CA ASP A 48 -9.98 3.84 1.35
C ASP A 48 -8.90 3.15 0.54
N PHE A 49 -8.60 3.70 -0.63
CA PHE A 49 -7.54 3.21 -1.49
C PHE A 49 -6.38 4.17 -1.40
N ILE A 50 -5.29 3.71 -0.82
CA ILE A 50 -4.13 4.56 -0.53
C ILE A 50 -2.98 4.15 -1.42
N ASP A 51 -2.54 5.06 -2.29
CA ASP A 51 -1.38 4.82 -3.15
C ASP A 51 -0.12 4.97 -2.33
N CYS A 52 0.74 3.97 -2.42
CA CYS A 52 1.97 3.90 -1.64
C CYS A 52 3.17 3.72 -2.55
N VAL A 53 4.30 4.23 -2.08
CA VAL A 53 5.58 4.07 -2.76
C VAL A 53 6.61 3.68 -1.72
N ALA A 54 7.35 2.61 -1.99
CA ALA A 54 8.44 2.16 -1.13
C ALA A 54 9.75 2.22 -1.90
N TRP A 55 10.76 2.82 -1.29
CA TRP A 55 12.05 3.09 -1.91
C TRP A 55 13.13 2.13 -1.43
N ARG A 56 14.10 1.85 -2.31
CA ARG A 56 15.31 1.11 -2.00
C ARG A 56 15.02 -0.28 -1.45
N GLN A 57 15.64 -0.66 -0.35
CA GLN A 57 15.45 -1.99 0.23
C GLN A 57 14.01 -2.29 0.63
N THR A 58 13.29 -1.30 1.12
CA THR A 58 11.87 -1.45 1.44
C THR A 58 11.06 -1.78 0.19
N GLY A 59 11.34 -1.11 -0.93
CA GLY A 59 10.68 -1.39 -2.20
C GLY A 59 10.97 -2.80 -2.69
N GLU A 60 12.20 -3.23 -2.60
CA GLU A 60 12.58 -4.61 -2.98
C GLU A 60 11.91 -5.64 -2.09
N PHE A 61 11.86 -5.37 -0.79
CA PHE A 61 11.20 -6.26 0.17
C PHE A 61 9.71 -6.40 -0.14
N VAL A 62 9.02 -5.29 -0.36
CA VAL A 62 7.58 -5.31 -0.67
C VAL A 62 7.33 -6.07 -1.97
N SER A 63 8.10 -5.81 -2.99
CA SER A 63 7.94 -6.46 -4.28
C SER A 63 8.18 -7.97 -4.20
N LYS A 64 9.10 -8.39 -3.34
CA LYS A 64 9.47 -9.80 -3.22
C LYS A 64 8.51 -10.61 -2.37
N TYR A 65 7.98 -10.03 -1.30
CA TYR A 65 7.23 -10.78 -0.28
C TYR A 65 5.74 -10.48 -0.23
N PHE A 66 5.26 -9.42 -0.86
CA PHE A 66 3.85 -9.08 -0.83
C PHE A 66 3.22 -9.24 -2.21
N THR A 67 1.98 -9.73 -2.20
CA THR A 67 1.19 -9.93 -3.40
C THR A 67 -0.21 -9.40 -3.17
N LYS A 68 -1.03 -9.40 -4.22
CA LYS A 68 -2.42 -9.01 -4.14
C LYS A 68 -3.14 -9.80 -3.05
N GLY A 69 -3.89 -9.10 -2.22
CA GLY A 69 -4.70 -9.72 -1.14
C GLY A 69 -3.96 -9.86 0.23
#